data_a5f080f561dec36c821307be2fb401bb
#
_entry.id   a5f080f561dec36c821307be2fb401bb
#
_cell.length_a   1.000
_cell.length_b   1.000
_cell.length_c   1.000
_cell.angle_alpha   90.00
_cell.angle_beta   90.00
_cell.angle_gamma   90.00
#
_symmetry.space_group_name_H-M   'P 1'
#
loop_
_entity.id
_entity.type
_entity.pdbx_description
1 polymer ?
#
loop_
_entity_poly.entity_id
_entity_poly.type
_entity_poly.pdbx_seq_one_letter_code
_entity_poly.pdbx_strand_id
1 'polypeptide(L)'
;SPTKTLTMTEILAATTADDWRPNSPDNTLYLEIPSGRVIMELAPNFAPRHVANIKALVAAKYFDGLAITRVQDNFVAQWGDAENARPTAPAARNLAPEFDRADGPDLPFTTLLDADGYAPTVGFSGGFPAARDGRTRRAWLTHCYATLGVGRDMAADSGSGTELYVVIGHAPRQLDRNVTVVGRVLRGIELLASLPRGTGAM
;
A
#
# COMPACT_ATOMS: atom_id res chain seq x y z
N SER A 1 -15.12 36.21 -7.12
CA SER A 1 -14.30 36.24 -5.89
C SER A 1 -13.53 34.96 -5.78
N PRO A 2 -12.25 34.94 -5.42
CA PRO A 2 -11.50 33.72 -5.24
C PRO A 2 -12.16 32.88 -4.15
N THR A 3 -12.40 31.62 -4.43
CA THR A 3 -12.93 30.66 -3.45
C THR A 3 -11.90 30.52 -2.34
N LYS A 4 -12.29 30.76 -1.09
CA LYS A 4 -11.39 30.62 0.06
C LYS A 4 -10.88 29.19 0.13
N THR A 5 -9.57 29.01 0.15
CA THR A 5 -8.94 27.71 0.42
C THR A 5 -9.19 27.34 1.89
N LEU A 6 -9.78 26.16 2.12
CA LEU A 6 -10.04 25.67 3.47
C LEU A 6 -8.76 25.08 4.08
N THR A 7 -8.60 25.27 5.38
CA THR A 7 -7.58 24.58 6.16
C THR A 7 -7.98 23.11 6.40
N MET A 8 -7.02 22.26 6.76
CA MET A 8 -7.31 20.87 7.12
C MET A 8 -8.34 20.77 8.25
N THR A 9 -8.24 21.61 9.26
CA THR A 9 -9.20 21.67 10.37
C THR A 9 -10.61 22.02 9.89
N GLU A 10 -10.74 22.98 9.00
CA GLU A 10 -12.03 23.36 8.43
C GLU A 10 -12.62 22.24 7.55
N ILE A 11 -11.77 21.55 6.77
CA ILE A 11 -12.19 20.39 5.97
C ILE A 11 -12.71 19.28 6.89
N LEU A 12 -11.94 18.90 7.91
CA LEU A 12 -12.35 17.85 8.85
C LEU A 12 -13.60 18.20 9.62
N ALA A 13 -13.76 19.46 10.04
CA ALA A 13 -14.95 19.94 10.73
C ALA A 13 -16.22 19.93 9.84
N ALA A 14 -16.04 20.01 8.52
CA ALA A 14 -17.15 19.97 7.55
C ALA A 14 -17.55 18.56 7.14
N THR A 15 -16.82 17.53 7.54
CA THR A 15 -17.14 16.12 7.19
C THR A 15 -18.41 15.65 7.89
N THR A 16 -19.13 14.78 7.21
CA THR A 16 -20.33 14.08 7.72
C THR A 16 -20.05 12.60 7.87
N ALA A 17 -20.97 11.83 8.43
CA ALA A 17 -20.82 10.38 8.56
C ALA A 17 -20.61 9.69 7.21
N ASP A 18 -21.16 10.24 6.14
CA ASP A 18 -21.05 9.68 4.78
C ASP A 18 -19.64 9.82 4.17
N ASP A 19 -18.84 10.72 4.72
CA ASP A 19 -17.44 10.89 4.29
C ASP A 19 -16.49 9.84 4.91
N TRP A 20 -17.01 9.03 5.84
CA TRP A 20 -16.23 8.05 6.58
C TRP A 20 -16.81 6.65 6.40
N ARG A 21 -15.96 5.67 6.35
CA ARG A 21 -16.34 4.26 6.44
C ARG A 21 -15.62 3.58 7.60
N PRO A 22 -16.22 2.56 8.21
CA PRO A 22 -15.51 1.76 9.19
C PRO A 22 -14.37 0.98 8.51
N ASN A 23 -13.27 0.80 9.23
CA ASN A 23 -12.22 -0.13 8.79
C ASN A 23 -12.75 -1.56 8.83
N SER A 24 -12.29 -2.38 7.89
CA SER A 24 -12.55 -3.81 7.93
C SER A 24 -11.61 -4.48 8.94
N PRO A 25 -12.11 -5.03 10.06
CA PRO A 25 -11.25 -5.71 11.04
C PRO A 25 -10.43 -6.83 10.41
N ASP A 26 -11.05 -7.60 9.50
CA ASP A 26 -10.42 -8.74 8.83
C ASP A 26 -9.28 -8.33 7.87
N ASN A 27 -9.24 -7.06 7.48
CA ASN A 27 -8.22 -6.52 6.58
C ASN A 27 -7.31 -5.50 7.27
N THR A 28 -7.39 -5.38 8.59
CA THR A 28 -6.55 -4.47 9.38
C THR A 28 -5.36 -5.23 9.95
N LEU A 29 -4.17 -4.71 9.72
CA LEU A 29 -2.91 -5.22 10.27
C LEU A 29 -2.31 -4.24 11.27
N TYR A 30 -1.70 -4.77 12.31
CA TYR A 30 -0.87 -4.02 13.24
C TYR A 30 0.61 -4.41 13.05
N LEU A 31 1.43 -3.42 12.78
CA LEU A 31 2.88 -3.56 12.81
C LEU A 31 3.39 -2.96 14.11
N GLU A 32 3.87 -3.82 14.99
CA GLU A 32 4.46 -3.42 16.27
C GLU A 32 5.97 -3.23 16.07
N ILE A 33 6.45 -2.03 16.29
CA ILE A 33 7.87 -1.70 16.30
C ILE A 33 8.24 -1.04 17.63
N PRO A 34 9.53 -0.95 18.02
CA PRO A 34 9.91 -0.40 19.33
C PRO A 34 9.36 1.00 19.62
N SER A 35 9.16 1.82 18.59
CA SER A 35 8.63 3.19 18.71
C SER A 35 7.11 3.28 18.78
N GLY A 36 6.37 2.20 18.53
CA GLY A 36 4.90 2.19 18.60
C GLY A 36 4.24 1.31 17.57
N ARG A 37 2.93 1.51 17.41
CA ARG A 37 2.06 0.72 16.52
C ARG A 37 1.75 1.47 15.24
N VAL A 38 1.98 0.82 14.11
CA VAL A 38 1.51 1.25 12.79
C VAL A 38 0.26 0.45 12.43
N ILE A 39 -0.81 1.12 12.01
CA ILE A 39 -2.07 0.48 11.61
C ILE A 39 -2.18 0.57 10.10
N MET A 40 -2.36 -0.58 9.44
CA MET A 40 -2.46 -0.70 7.99
C MET A 40 -3.77 -1.38 7.60
N GLU A 41 -4.30 -1.03 6.45
CA GLU A 41 -5.46 -1.69 5.85
C GLU A 41 -5.06 -2.34 4.53
N LEU A 42 -5.44 -3.61 4.37
CA LEU A 42 -5.25 -4.38 3.15
C LEU A 42 -6.39 -4.12 2.15
N ALA A 43 -6.09 -4.24 0.86
CA ALA A 43 -6.98 -3.96 -0.26
C ALA A 43 -7.35 -5.23 -1.05
N PRO A 44 -8.20 -6.12 -0.52
CA PRO A 44 -8.53 -7.38 -1.19
C PRO A 44 -9.24 -7.20 -2.53
N ASN A 45 -9.89 -6.06 -2.77
CA ASN A 45 -10.53 -5.76 -4.06
C ASN A 45 -9.54 -5.56 -5.20
N PHE A 46 -8.27 -5.29 -4.91
CA PHE A 46 -7.20 -5.10 -5.90
C PHE A 46 -6.21 -6.26 -5.94
N ALA A 47 -5.88 -6.84 -4.80
CA ALA A 47 -4.88 -7.90 -4.69
C ALA A 47 -5.37 -9.05 -3.81
N PRO A 48 -6.47 -9.74 -4.18
CA PRO A 48 -7.10 -10.74 -3.30
C PRO A 48 -6.17 -11.90 -2.92
N ARG A 49 -5.33 -12.37 -3.85
CA ARG A 49 -4.40 -13.49 -3.58
C ARG A 49 -3.26 -13.08 -2.67
N HIS A 50 -2.67 -11.91 -2.92
CA HIS A 50 -1.61 -11.37 -2.05
C HIS A 50 -2.13 -11.04 -0.67
N VAL A 51 -3.33 -10.46 -0.55
CA VAL A 51 -3.97 -10.19 0.73
C VAL A 51 -4.20 -11.48 1.51
N ALA A 52 -4.75 -12.51 0.88
CA ALA A 52 -4.94 -13.80 1.54
C ALA A 52 -3.61 -14.43 1.98
N ASN A 53 -2.57 -14.33 1.15
CA ASN A 53 -1.25 -14.85 1.46
C ASN A 53 -0.58 -14.10 2.64
N ILE A 54 -0.69 -12.78 2.66
CA ILE A 54 -0.18 -11.95 3.77
C ILE A 54 -0.90 -12.31 5.07
N LYS A 55 -2.21 -12.48 5.04
CA LYS A 55 -2.98 -12.92 6.23
C LYS A 55 -2.51 -14.29 6.74
N ALA A 56 -2.22 -15.23 5.85
CA ALA A 56 -1.68 -16.53 6.23
C ALA A 56 -0.29 -16.41 6.87
N LEU A 57 0.58 -15.56 6.32
CA LEU A 57 1.90 -15.27 6.90
C LEU A 57 1.77 -14.64 8.29
N VAL A 58 0.88 -13.67 8.45
CA VAL A 58 0.62 -13.01 9.75
C VAL A 58 0.09 -14.02 10.78
N ALA A 59 -0.88 -14.84 10.40
CA ALA A 59 -1.42 -15.88 11.28
C ALA A 59 -0.37 -16.91 11.71
N ALA A 60 0.60 -17.20 10.84
CA ALA A 60 1.76 -18.06 11.14
C ALA A 60 2.87 -17.34 11.92
N LYS A 61 2.70 -16.07 12.30
CA LYS A 61 3.71 -15.24 12.97
C LYS A 61 5.01 -15.11 12.17
N TYR A 62 4.91 -15.16 10.86
CA TYR A 62 6.07 -15.14 9.95
C TYR A 62 6.95 -13.91 10.14
N PHE A 63 6.35 -12.74 10.39
CA PHE A 63 7.08 -11.49 10.53
C PHE A 63 7.64 -11.24 11.93
N ASP A 64 7.23 -12.03 12.93
CA ASP A 64 7.63 -11.80 14.32
C ASP A 64 9.16 -11.93 14.49
N GLY A 65 9.77 -10.88 15.03
CA GLY A 65 11.23 -10.82 15.23
C GLY A 65 12.04 -10.56 13.97
N LEU A 66 11.42 -10.36 12.80
CA LEU A 66 12.13 -9.92 11.59
C LEU A 66 12.50 -8.43 11.69
N ALA A 67 13.58 -8.07 11.02
CA ALA A 67 14.07 -6.71 11.00
C ALA A 67 13.38 -5.85 9.92
N ILE A 68 13.39 -4.54 10.14
CA ILE A 68 13.25 -3.57 9.05
C ILE A 68 14.61 -3.55 8.34
N THR A 69 14.65 -4.08 7.14
CA THR A 69 15.89 -4.38 6.41
C THR A 69 16.39 -3.23 5.56
N ARG A 70 15.50 -2.30 5.20
CA ARG A 70 15.82 -1.16 4.34
C ARG A 70 15.00 0.04 4.75
N VAL A 71 15.65 1.17 4.96
CA VAL A 71 15.01 2.48 5.10
C VAL A 71 15.75 3.44 4.18
N GLN A 72 15.17 3.68 3.02
CA GLN A 72 15.77 4.56 2.02
C GLN A 72 15.10 5.93 2.07
N ASP A 73 15.91 6.96 2.18
CA ASP A 73 15.42 8.33 2.25
C ASP A 73 14.55 8.69 1.04
N ASN A 74 13.48 9.42 1.31
CA ASN A 74 12.50 9.84 0.31
C ASN A 74 11.93 8.71 -0.56
N PHE A 75 11.94 7.46 -0.07
CA PHE A 75 11.46 6.31 -0.82
C PHE A 75 10.63 5.36 0.04
N VAL A 76 11.24 4.35 0.67
CA VAL A 76 10.49 3.31 1.39
C VAL A 76 11.15 2.91 2.71
N ALA A 77 10.32 2.39 3.63
CA ALA A 77 10.71 1.51 4.72
C ALA A 77 10.26 0.09 4.37
N GLN A 78 11.15 -0.88 4.40
CA GLN A 78 10.93 -2.27 3.97
C GLN A 78 11.33 -3.25 5.06
N TRP A 79 10.53 -4.28 5.23
CA TRP A 79 10.79 -5.36 6.19
C TRP A 79 10.40 -6.70 5.61
N GLY A 80 10.82 -7.76 6.27
CA GLY A 80 10.51 -9.14 5.91
C GLY A 80 11.76 -10.01 5.87
N ASP A 81 11.63 -11.17 5.26
CA ASP A 81 12.69 -12.16 5.14
C ASP A 81 13.39 -12.07 3.78
N ALA A 82 14.32 -11.13 3.66
CA ALA A 82 15.06 -10.89 2.41
C ALA A 82 15.88 -12.11 1.95
N GLU A 83 16.29 -12.97 2.88
CA GLU A 83 17.07 -14.17 2.57
C GLU A 83 16.19 -15.39 2.26
N ASN A 84 14.89 -15.26 2.37
CA ASN A 84 13.92 -16.35 2.19
C ASN A 84 14.23 -17.60 3.05
N ALA A 85 14.76 -17.38 4.24
CA ALA A 85 15.20 -18.46 5.13
C ALA A 85 14.03 -19.09 5.91
N ARG A 86 12.98 -18.32 6.18
CA ARG A 86 11.83 -18.79 6.95
C ARG A 86 10.88 -19.63 6.12
N PRO A 87 10.34 -20.72 6.66
CA PRO A 87 9.24 -21.44 6.00
C PRO A 87 8.01 -20.55 5.83
N THR A 88 7.39 -20.60 4.68
CA THR A 88 6.17 -19.81 4.39
C THR A 88 4.88 -20.62 4.53
N ALA A 89 4.95 -21.94 4.48
CA ALA A 89 3.75 -22.78 4.53
C ALA A 89 2.82 -22.45 5.73
N PRO A 90 1.49 -22.36 5.51
CA PRO A 90 0.77 -22.71 4.28
C PRO A 90 0.74 -21.63 3.20
N ALA A 91 1.32 -20.44 3.44
CA ALA A 91 1.39 -19.38 2.45
C ALA A 91 2.31 -19.74 1.27
N ALA A 92 2.00 -19.22 0.11
CA ALA A 92 2.80 -19.39 -1.10
C ALA A 92 4.05 -18.49 -1.06
N ARG A 93 5.15 -18.98 -1.62
CA ARG A 93 6.38 -18.19 -1.79
C ARG A 93 6.35 -17.36 -3.08
N ASN A 94 5.66 -17.84 -4.11
CA ASN A 94 5.50 -17.18 -5.38
C ASN A 94 4.01 -17.00 -5.69
N LEU A 95 3.62 -15.86 -6.21
CA LEU A 95 2.25 -15.57 -6.63
C LEU A 95 2.27 -14.83 -7.96
N ALA A 96 1.37 -15.21 -8.85
CA ALA A 96 1.14 -14.45 -10.07
C ALA A 96 0.78 -12.98 -9.69
N PRO A 97 1.36 -12.00 -10.39
CA PRO A 97 1.22 -10.60 -10.02
C PRO A 97 -0.24 -10.12 -10.06
N GLU A 98 -0.56 -9.17 -9.19
CA GLU A 98 -1.82 -8.44 -9.16
C GLU A 98 -1.54 -6.95 -9.29
N PHE A 99 -0.90 -6.57 -10.40
CA PHE A 99 -0.46 -5.19 -10.65
C PHE A 99 -1.61 -4.25 -10.98
N ASP A 100 -2.68 -4.79 -11.54
CA ASP A 100 -3.91 -4.10 -11.89
C ASP A 100 -5.09 -5.09 -11.92
N ARG A 101 -6.30 -4.57 -12.05
CA ARG A 101 -7.51 -5.37 -12.22
C ARG A 101 -8.38 -4.82 -13.35
N ALA A 102 -9.40 -5.58 -13.75
CA ALA A 102 -10.44 -5.05 -14.62
C ALA A 102 -11.16 -3.87 -13.94
N ASP A 103 -11.32 -2.78 -14.66
CA ASP A 103 -12.15 -1.65 -14.28
C ASP A 103 -13.60 -1.97 -14.70
N GLY A 104 -14.47 -2.13 -13.73
CA GLY A 104 -15.86 -2.51 -13.92
C GLY A 104 -16.82 -1.66 -13.08
N PRO A 105 -18.12 -1.81 -13.31
CA PRO A 105 -19.15 -1.04 -12.61
C PRO A 105 -19.22 -1.36 -11.10
N ASP A 106 -18.63 -2.46 -10.67
CA ASP A 106 -18.52 -2.89 -9.29
C ASP A 106 -17.41 -2.17 -8.52
N LEU A 107 -16.53 -1.42 -9.21
CA LEU A 107 -15.43 -0.71 -8.59
C LEU A 107 -15.85 0.72 -8.23
N PRO A 108 -16.04 1.04 -6.94
CA PRO A 108 -16.29 2.41 -6.53
C PRO A 108 -15.06 3.26 -6.87
N PHE A 109 -15.28 4.45 -7.44
CA PHE A 109 -14.18 5.33 -7.80
C PHE A 109 -14.60 6.80 -7.70
N THR A 110 -13.89 7.56 -6.86
CA THR A 110 -14.02 9.02 -6.78
C THR A 110 -12.88 9.64 -7.58
N THR A 111 -13.23 10.25 -8.72
CA THR A 111 -12.26 10.86 -9.63
C THR A 111 -11.80 12.22 -9.11
N LEU A 112 -10.52 12.50 -9.16
CA LEU A 112 -9.95 13.83 -9.01
C LEU A 112 -10.10 14.62 -10.32
N LEU A 113 -10.13 15.96 -10.20
CA LEU A 113 -10.36 16.83 -11.34
C LEU A 113 -9.25 16.77 -12.39
N ASP A 114 -8.02 16.62 -11.95
CA ASP A 114 -6.85 16.64 -12.81
C ASP A 114 -6.24 15.25 -12.95
N ALA A 115 -5.84 14.89 -14.17
CA ALA A 115 -4.97 13.74 -14.42
C ALA A 115 -3.55 14.05 -13.98
N ASP A 116 -2.74 13.00 -13.83
CA ASP A 116 -1.30 13.16 -13.62
C ASP A 116 -0.49 12.57 -14.78
N GLY A 117 0.85 12.64 -14.68
CA GLY A 117 1.75 12.14 -15.72
C GLY A 117 1.79 10.60 -15.87
N TYR A 118 1.13 9.85 -14.99
CA TYR A 118 1.20 8.38 -14.95
C TYR A 118 -0.13 7.70 -15.31
N ALA A 119 -1.24 8.43 -15.27
CA ALA A 119 -2.54 7.87 -15.57
C ALA A 119 -3.52 8.93 -16.10
N PRO A 120 -4.41 8.57 -17.04
CA PRO A 120 -5.40 9.51 -17.57
C PRO A 120 -6.47 9.88 -16.55
N THR A 121 -6.72 9.01 -15.56
CA THR A 121 -7.69 9.25 -14.50
C THR A 121 -7.12 8.78 -13.18
N VAL A 122 -7.10 9.65 -12.19
CA VAL A 122 -6.64 9.38 -10.83
C VAL A 122 -7.70 9.75 -9.81
N GLY A 123 -7.66 9.13 -8.66
CA GLY A 123 -8.62 9.37 -7.60
C GLY A 123 -8.50 8.37 -6.46
N PHE A 124 -9.65 7.96 -5.94
CA PHE A 124 -9.73 7.04 -4.81
C PHE A 124 -10.76 5.94 -5.09
N SER A 125 -10.40 4.72 -4.70
CA SER A 125 -11.31 3.58 -4.69
C SER A 125 -11.42 3.03 -3.28
N GLY A 126 -12.59 3.16 -2.65
CA GLY A 126 -12.80 2.73 -1.27
C GLY A 126 -11.82 3.36 -0.28
N GLY A 127 -11.37 4.59 -0.54
CA GLY A 127 -10.39 5.30 0.28
C GLY A 127 -8.93 4.98 -0.02
N PHE A 128 -8.63 4.07 -0.95
CA PHE A 128 -7.27 3.83 -1.43
C PHE A 128 -6.95 4.73 -2.63
N PRO A 129 -5.79 5.40 -2.66
CA PRO A 129 -5.34 6.10 -3.86
C PRO A 129 -5.27 5.13 -5.05
N ALA A 130 -5.92 5.49 -6.15
CA ALA A 130 -6.08 4.62 -7.29
C ALA A 130 -6.04 5.39 -8.61
N ALA A 131 -5.80 4.66 -9.69
CA ALA A 131 -5.84 5.16 -11.04
C ALA A 131 -6.58 4.19 -11.95
N ARG A 132 -7.06 4.68 -13.09
CA ARG A 132 -7.67 3.86 -14.12
C ARG A 132 -7.44 4.43 -15.52
N ASP A 133 -7.55 3.58 -16.50
CA ASP A 133 -7.51 3.94 -17.91
C ASP A 133 -8.70 3.31 -18.63
N GLY A 134 -9.64 4.15 -19.08
CA GLY A 134 -10.84 3.73 -19.77
C GLY A 134 -10.57 3.07 -21.13
N ARG A 135 -9.42 3.33 -21.77
CA ARG A 135 -9.04 2.70 -23.04
C ARG A 135 -8.66 1.24 -22.85
N THR A 136 -7.92 0.94 -21.79
CA THR A 136 -7.51 -0.44 -21.45
C THR A 136 -8.51 -1.14 -20.57
N ARG A 137 -9.46 -0.41 -19.99
CA ARG A 137 -10.41 -0.87 -18.97
C ARG A 137 -9.71 -1.55 -17.79
N ARG A 138 -8.62 -0.92 -17.32
CA ARG A 138 -7.85 -1.39 -16.17
C ARG A 138 -7.82 -0.32 -15.08
N ALA A 139 -7.80 -0.78 -13.82
CA ALA A 139 -7.64 0.04 -12.64
C ALA A 139 -6.55 -0.56 -11.74
N TRP A 140 -5.86 0.29 -11.02
CA TRP A 140 -4.76 -0.11 -10.14
C TRP A 140 -4.62 0.83 -8.94
N LEU A 141 -4.02 0.33 -7.86
CA LEU A 141 -3.61 1.17 -6.74
C LEU A 141 -2.29 1.87 -7.06
N THR A 142 -2.17 3.11 -6.61
CA THR A 142 -1.04 3.98 -6.93
C THR A 142 -0.04 4.04 -5.78
N HIS A 143 1.23 4.24 -6.11
CA HIS A 143 2.31 4.42 -5.15
C HIS A 143 2.33 5.87 -4.64
N CYS A 144 1.39 6.18 -3.75
CA CYS A 144 1.38 7.44 -3.00
C CYS A 144 2.09 7.27 -1.65
N TYR A 145 2.33 8.38 -0.95
CA TYR A 145 2.80 8.34 0.45
C TYR A 145 1.90 7.43 1.29
N ALA A 146 2.49 6.61 2.16
CA ALA A 146 1.82 5.63 3.01
C ALA A 146 1.27 4.38 2.27
N THR A 147 1.50 4.21 0.98
CA THR A 147 1.14 2.98 0.25
C THR A 147 1.95 1.78 0.77
N LEU A 148 1.26 0.66 0.96
CA LEU A 148 1.83 -0.64 1.33
C LEU A 148 1.93 -1.52 0.09
N GLY A 149 3.12 -1.97 -0.25
CA GLY A 149 3.40 -2.82 -1.39
C GLY A 149 4.20 -4.08 -1.04
N VAL A 150 4.33 -4.95 -2.02
CA VAL A 150 5.01 -6.24 -1.90
C VAL A 150 6.35 -6.18 -2.61
N GLY A 151 7.44 -6.38 -1.87
CA GLY A 151 8.78 -6.52 -2.45
C GLY A 151 8.87 -7.73 -3.39
N ARG A 152 9.56 -7.58 -4.50
CA ARG A 152 9.83 -8.66 -5.46
C ARG A 152 11.22 -8.55 -6.06
N ASP A 153 11.72 -9.68 -6.55
CA ASP A 153 12.91 -9.77 -7.37
C ASP A 153 12.60 -9.48 -8.86
N MET A 154 13.46 -9.89 -9.76
CA MET A 154 13.30 -9.65 -11.20
C MET A 154 12.08 -10.38 -11.79
N ALA A 155 11.79 -11.60 -11.33
CA ALA A 155 10.61 -12.34 -11.79
C ALA A 155 9.34 -11.69 -11.26
N ALA A 156 8.35 -11.51 -12.14
CA ALA A 156 7.10 -10.80 -11.79
C ALA A 156 6.29 -11.54 -10.71
N ASP A 157 6.41 -12.85 -10.61
CA ASP A 157 5.73 -13.72 -9.65
C ASP A 157 6.53 -13.97 -8.35
N SER A 158 7.69 -13.34 -8.20
CA SER A 158 8.54 -13.53 -7.01
C SER A 158 8.03 -12.81 -5.77
N GLY A 159 7.16 -11.83 -5.91
CA GLY A 159 6.55 -11.11 -4.79
C GLY A 159 5.32 -11.84 -4.25
N SER A 160 5.38 -12.27 -2.99
CA SER A 160 4.27 -13.00 -2.35
C SER A 160 3.78 -12.36 -1.06
N GLY A 161 4.46 -11.31 -0.59
CA GLY A 161 4.20 -10.66 0.68
C GLY A 161 5.16 -11.08 1.80
N THR A 162 6.17 -11.91 1.51
CA THR A 162 7.25 -12.25 2.46
C THR A 162 8.15 -11.05 2.77
N GLU A 163 8.19 -10.09 1.87
CA GLU A 163 8.74 -8.75 2.06
C GLU A 163 7.69 -7.71 1.75
N LEU A 164 7.55 -6.74 2.63
CA LEU A 164 6.61 -5.63 2.51
C LEU A 164 7.37 -4.30 2.62
N TYR A 165 6.86 -3.28 1.95
CA TYR A 165 7.38 -1.92 2.07
C TYR A 165 6.24 -0.91 2.21
N VAL A 166 6.55 0.20 2.86
CA VAL A 166 5.68 1.38 2.92
C VAL A 166 6.40 2.56 2.32
N VAL A 167 5.72 3.29 1.45
CA VAL A 167 6.24 4.55 0.87
C VAL A 167 6.29 5.62 1.95
N ILE A 168 7.49 6.15 2.20
CA ILE A 168 7.75 7.18 3.23
C ILE A 168 8.27 8.49 2.64
N GLY A 169 8.17 8.68 1.35
CA GLY A 169 8.68 9.87 0.69
C GLY A 169 7.88 10.26 -0.55
N HIS A 170 8.57 10.84 -1.52
CA HIS A 170 7.96 11.24 -2.78
C HIS A 170 7.35 10.02 -3.49
N ALA A 171 6.14 10.19 -4.00
CA ALA A 171 5.37 9.10 -4.60
C ALA A 171 6.13 8.45 -5.77
N PRO A 172 6.58 7.19 -5.64
CA PRO A 172 7.33 6.49 -6.69
C PRO A 172 6.37 5.92 -7.74
N ARG A 173 5.63 6.77 -8.42
CA ARG A 173 4.59 6.43 -9.37
C ARG A 173 5.08 5.58 -10.55
N GLN A 174 6.40 5.59 -10.85
CA GLN A 174 7.01 4.70 -11.83
C GLN A 174 6.89 3.21 -11.46
N LEU A 175 6.60 2.90 -10.21
CA LEU A 175 6.34 1.53 -9.75
C LEU A 175 4.89 1.08 -9.98
N ASP A 176 4.00 1.98 -10.34
CA ASP A 176 2.61 1.65 -10.64
C ASP A 176 2.53 0.61 -11.75
N ARG A 177 1.72 -0.43 -11.54
CA ARG A 177 1.52 -1.57 -12.45
C ARG A 177 2.79 -2.39 -12.70
N ASN A 178 3.78 -2.26 -11.83
CA ASN A 178 5.04 -3.01 -11.88
C ASN A 178 5.33 -3.76 -10.58
N VAL A 179 4.71 -3.34 -9.50
CA VAL A 179 4.78 -3.96 -8.18
C VAL A 179 3.37 -4.04 -7.61
N THR A 180 3.02 -5.15 -6.97
CA THR A 180 1.69 -5.33 -6.37
C THR A 180 1.54 -4.43 -5.14
N VAL A 181 0.58 -3.51 -5.19
CA VAL A 181 0.13 -2.73 -4.04
C VAL A 181 -0.97 -3.51 -3.32
N VAL A 182 -0.85 -3.65 -2.01
CA VAL A 182 -1.76 -4.48 -1.21
C VAL A 182 -2.55 -3.70 -0.16
N GLY A 183 -2.25 -2.42 0.03
CA GLY A 183 -2.94 -1.62 1.04
C GLY A 183 -2.30 -0.28 1.30
N ARG A 184 -2.58 0.26 2.48
CA ARG A 184 -2.01 1.53 2.93
C ARG A 184 -1.91 1.61 4.45
N VAL A 185 -1.08 2.51 4.94
CA VAL A 185 -1.06 2.90 6.35
C VAL A 185 -2.23 3.82 6.64
N LEU A 186 -2.94 3.55 7.73
CA LEU A 186 -4.02 4.39 8.25
C LEU A 186 -3.52 5.31 9.38
N ARG A 187 -2.60 4.81 10.22
CA ARG A 187 -2.08 5.52 11.38
C ARG A 187 -0.67 5.06 11.71
N GLY A 188 0.15 5.99 12.21
CA GLY A 188 1.51 5.66 12.67
C GLY A 188 2.56 5.74 11.57
N ILE A 189 2.26 6.33 10.40
CA ILE A 189 3.24 6.50 9.32
C ILE A 189 4.48 7.26 9.77
N GLU A 190 4.34 8.22 10.69
CA GLU A 190 5.43 8.98 11.28
C GLU A 190 6.48 8.11 11.97
N LEU A 191 6.06 6.96 12.51
CA LEU A 191 6.96 5.99 13.13
C LEU A 191 7.88 5.32 12.10
N LEU A 192 7.38 5.07 10.90
CA LEU A 192 8.19 4.54 9.79
C LEU A 192 9.02 5.64 9.14
N ALA A 193 8.43 6.81 8.93
CA ALA A 193 9.10 7.94 8.28
C ALA A 193 10.24 8.54 9.11
N SER A 194 10.26 8.32 10.42
CA SER A 194 11.32 8.77 11.34
C SER A 194 12.41 7.73 11.63
N LEU A 195 12.33 6.54 11.06
CA LEU A 195 13.36 5.52 11.21
C LEU A 195 14.72 5.99 10.68
N PRO A 196 15.83 5.59 11.31
CA PRO A 196 17.17 5.87 10.79
C PRO A 196 17.31 5.40 9.34
N ARG A 197 17.90 6.25 8.51
CA ARG A 197 18.15 5.89 7.10
C ARG A 197 19.34 4.95 6.99
N GLY A 198 19.30 4.05 6.00
CA GLY A 198 20.43 3.22 5.65
C GLY A 198 21.59 4.06 5.10
N THR A 199 22.81 3.60 5.37
CA THR A 199 24.06 4.26 4.92
C THR A 199 24.83 3.42 3.92
N GLY A 200 24.32 2.23 3.56
CA GLY A 200 24.92 1.35 2.57
C GLY A 200 24.71 1.81 1.13
N ALA A 201 25.45 1.23 0.21
CA ALA A 201 25.20 1.40 -1.22
C ALA A 201 23.82 0.85 -1.58
N MET A 202 23.17 1.53 -2.53
CA MET A 202 21.88 1.11 -3.08
C MET A 202 22.07 0.05 -4.16
#